data_574d1f2b4a5339bb1d8cecd27992fee0
#
_entry.id   574d1f2b4a5339bb1d8cecd27992fee0
#
_cell.length_a   1.000
_cell.length_b   1.000
_cell.length_c   1.000
_cell.angle_alpha   90.00
_cell.angle_beta   90.00
_cell.angle_gamma   90.00
#
_symmetry.space_group_name_H-M   'P 1'
#
loop_
_entity.id
_entity.type
_entity.pdbx_description
1 polymer ?
#
loop_
_entity_poly.entity_id
_entity_poly.type
_entity_poly.pdbx_seq_one_letter_code
_entity_poly.pdbx_strand_id
1 'polypeptide(L)'
;MNNETVSRETINPEASNRERMDVDVLIIGAGPAGLATACRLKQLNPETHVMVLEKGSEVGAHILSGAIMQPTAMNELFPDWQAMGAPLNTPVVEDEVYYFTEKFGIKFPKLLEPKLLKNHDNYIVSLGNVCRWLAEQAESLGVEIYPGFAANELLFGEDNQIIGVITGDMGIDANGQKKDSFVAGMEIHASY
;
A
#
# COMPACT_ATOMS: atom_id res chain seq x y z
N MET A 1 26.52 24.40 4.78
CA MET A 1 25.09 24.09 4.93
C MET A 1 24.38 24.77 3.77
N ASN A 2 24.15 24.04 2.69
CA ASN A 2 23.43 24.58 1.54
C ASN A 2 21.94 24.33 1.75
N ASN A 3 21.20 25.41 1.99
CA ASN A 3 19.74 25.42 1.87
C ASN A 3 19.41 25.29 0.39
N GLU A 4 19.10 24.12 -0.07
CA GLU A 4 18.36 23.95 -1.31
C GLU A 4 16.91 24.38 -1.04
N THR A 5 16.63 25.60 -1.48
CA THR A 5 15.27 26.12 -1.60
C THR A 5 14.56 25.26 -2.66
N VAL A 6 13.68 24.38 -2.24
CA VAL A 6 12.77 23.70 -3.17
C VAL A 6 11.98 24.80 -3.86
N SER A 7 12.25 25.00 -5.13
CA SER A 7 11.54 25.96 -5.97
C SER A 7 10.07 25.55 -6.02
N ARG A 8 9.19 26.42 -5.49
CA ARG A 8 7.73 26.34 -5.69
C ARG A 8 7.50 26.45 -7.21
N GLU A 9 7.21 25.35 -7.85
CA GLU A 9 6.61 25.39 -9.18
C GLU A 9 5.18 25.91 -9.01
N THR A 10 4.96 27.09 -9.55
CA THR A 10 3.66 27.73 -9.72
C THR A 10 2.74 26.76 -10.49
N ILE A 11 1.52 26.60 -9.98
CA ILE A 11 0.41 25.84 -10.59
C ILE A 11 0.47 26.06 -12.12
N ASN A 12 0.75 24.98 -12.83
CA ASN A 12 0.80 24.99 -14.29
C ASN A 12 -0.60 25.33 -14.83
N PRO A 13 -0.77 26.34 -15.71
CA PRO A 13 -2.10 26.68 -16.23
C PRO A 13 -2.78 25.55 -17.03
N GLU A 14 -2.07 24.49 -17.40
CA GLU A 14 -2.67 23.26 -17.95
C GLU A 14 -3.44 22.42 -16.90
N ALA A 15 -3.28 22.69 -15.60
CA ALA A 15 -4.04 22.04 -14.52
C ALA A 15 -5.55 22.36 -14.54
N SER A 16 -5.95 23.45 -15.23
CA SER A 16 -7.35 23.92 -15.21
C SER A 16 -8.36 23.03 -15.98
N ASN A 17 -7.90 21.95 -16.62
CA ASN A 17 -8.76 21.08 -17.44
C ASN A 17 -8.71 19.59 -17.01
N ARG A 18 -8.25 19.31 -15.79
CA ARG A 18 -8.27 17.95 -15.23
C ARG A 18 -9.63 17.66 -14.58
N GLU A 19 -10.10 16.43 -14.73
CA GLU A 19 -11.28 15.99 -13.97
C GLU A 19 -10.96 16.00 -12.48
N ARG A 20 -11.94 16.46 -11.69
CA ARG A 20 -11.83 16.53 -10.23
C ARG A 20 -12.74 15.52 -9.57
N MET A 21 -12.23 14.87 -8.54
CA MET A 21 -12.97 14.00 -7.63
C MET A 21 -12.71 14.43 -6.18
N ASP A 22 -13.74 14.35 -5.34
CA ASP A 22 -13.66 14.65 -3.91
C ASP A 22 -14.00 13.37 -3.12
N VAL A 23 -13.16 13.03 -2.12
CA VAL A 23 -13.34 11.89 -1.22
C VAL A 23 -13.11 12.30 0.23
N ASP A 24 -13.57 11.50 1.19
CA ASP A 24 -13.28 11.78 2.61
C ASP A 24 -11.84 11.42 2.96
N VAL A 25 -11.40 10.23 2.53
CA VAL A 25 -10.06 9.70 2.82
C VAL A 25 -9.44 9.15 1.55
N LEU A 26 -8.23 9.63 1.23
CA LEU A 26 -7.43 9.14 0.13
C LEU A 26 -6.19 8.43 0.65
N ILE A 27 -6.05 7.15 0.33
CA ILE A 27 -4.91 6.31 0.72
C ILE A 27 -4.01 6.08 -0.49
N ILE A 28 -2.73 6.34 -0.35
CA ILE A 28 -1.74 6.11 -1.39
C ILE A 28 -0.99 4.81 -1.13
N GLY A 29 -1.26 3.82 -1.99
CA GLY A 29 -0.66 2.50 -1.98
C GLY A 29 -1.58 1.41 -1.40
N ALA A 30 -1.87 0.38 -2.23
CA ALA A 30 -2.61 -0.82 -1.84
C ALA A 30 -1.69 -1.90 -1.24
N GLY A 31 -0.76 -1.50 -0.40
CA GLY A 31 0.03 -2.40 0.44
C GLY A 31 -0.73 -2.83 1.70
N PRO A 32 -0.12 -3.70 2.54
CA PRO A 32 -0.78 -4.21 3.75
C PRO A 32 -1.30 -3.09 4.67
N ALA A 33 -0.52 -2.03 4.85
CA ALA A 33 -0.86 -0.90 5.72
C ALA A 33 -2.04 -0.09 5.16
N GLY A 34 -1.99 0.27 3.86
CA GLY A 34 -3.07 1.03 3.22
C GLY A 34 -4.39 0.26 3.21
N LEU A 35 -4.35 -1.01 2.82
CA LEU A 35 -5.55 -1.86 2.79
C LEU A 35 -6.12 -2.12 4.19
N ALA A 36 -5.26 -2.38 5.19
CA ALA A 36 -5.72 -2.54 6.57
C ALA A 36 -6.36 -1.24 7.11
N THR A 37 -5.79 -0.08 6.78
CA THR A 37 -6.36 1.22 7.13
C THR A 37 -7.71 1.42 6.46
N ALA A 38 -7.83 1.14 5.17
CA ALA A 38 -9.07 1.26 4.42
C ALA A 38 -10.18 0.36 5.01
N CYS A 39 -9.88 -0.92 5.24
CA CYS A 39 -10.80 -1.86 5.89
C CYS A 39 -11.26 -1.32 7.26
N ARG A 40 -10.30 -0.89 8.10
CA ARG A 40 -10.60 -0.43 9.44
C ARG A 40 -11.47 0.82 9.45
N LEU A 41 -11.23 1.78 8.57
CA LEU A 41 -12.05 2.98 8.42
C LEU A 41 -13.50 2.61 8.08
N LYS A 42 -13.70 1.74 7.10
CA LYS A 42 -15.04 1.30 6.69
C LYS A 42 -15.75 0.46 7.77
N GLN A 43 -15.01 -0.33 8.55
CA GLN A 43 -15.57 -1.04 9.71
C GLN A 43 -16.05 -0.07 10.81
N LEU A 44 -15.34 1.05 11.02
CA LEU A 44 -15.70 2.05 12.02
C LEU A 44 -16.80 2.99 11.54
N ASN A 45 -16.81 3.35 10.28
CA ASN A 45 -17.83 4.21 9.67
C ASN A 45 -18.05 3.78 8.20
N PRO A 46 -19.09 2.98 7.92
CA PRO A 46 -19.42 2.53 6.57
C PRO A 46 -19.72 3.65 5.57
N GLU A 47 -20.16 4.82 6.04
CA GLU A 47 -20.50 5.96 5.18
C GLU A 47 -19.29 6.74 4.69
N THR A 48 -18.11 6.56 5.31
CA THR A 48 -16.89 7.25 4.87
C THR A 48 -16.52 6.85 3.44
N HIS A 49 -16.35 7.82 2.55
CA HIS A 49 -15.87 7.60 1.19
C HIS A 49 -14.36 7.42 1.22
N VAL A 50 -13.90 6.17 1.10
CA VAL A 50 -12.48 5.79 1.15
C VAL A 50 -12.03 5.34 -0.23
N MET A 51 -10.98 6.00 -0.74
CA MET A 51 -10.34 5.66 -2.00
C MET A 51 -8.89 5.25 -1.78
N VAL A 52 -8.44 4.24 -2.52
CA VAL A 52 -7.04 3.78 -2.51
C VAL A 52 -6.48 3.87 -3.92
N LEU A 53 -5.37 4.60 -4.10
CA LEU A 53 -4.61 4.60 -5.35
C LEU A 53 -3.44 3.62 -5.24
N GLU A 54 -3.23 2.83 -6.29
CA GLU A 54 -2.09 1.91 -6.41
C GLU A 54 -1.40 2.12 -7.76
N LYS A 55 -0.06 2.35 -7.72
CA LYS A 55 0.73 2.55 -8.94
C LYS A 55 0.91 1.29 -9.77
N GLY A 56 0.88 0.12 -9.12
CA GLY A 56 0.97 -1.18 -9.78
C GLY A 56 -0.28 -1.43 -10.63
N SER A 57 -0.12 -2.18 -11.71
CA SER A 57 -1.23 -2.57 -12.60
C SER A 57 -2.29 -3.42 -11.90
N GLU A 58 -1.94 -4.04 -10.79
CA GLU A 58 -2.81 -4.79 -9.89
C GLU A 58 -2.29 -4.73 -8.46
N VAL A 59 -3.17 -4.96 -7.49
CA VAL A 59 -2.78 -5.04 -6.08
C VAL A 59 -1.83 -6.23 -5.87
N GLY A 60 -0.72 -5.97 -5.18
CA GLY A 60 0.28 -7.00 -4.88
C GLY A 60 1.32 -7.24 -5.96
N ALA A 61 1.25 -6.56 -7.13
CA ALA A 61 2.20 -6.75 -8.23
C ALA A 61 3.66 -6.44 -7.86
N HIS A 62 3.87 -5.45 -7.00
CA HIS A 62 5.21 -4.99 -6.60
C HIS A 62 5.62 -5.49 -5.20
N ILE A 63 4.90 -6.45 -4.64
CA ILE A 63 5.13 -6.95 -3.28
C ILE A 63 5.92 -8.26 -3.34
N LEU A 64 6.99 -8.33 -2.53
CA LEU A 64 7.81 -9.52 -2.42
C LEU A 64 7.03 -10.68 -1.80
N SER A 65 7.30 -11.89 -2.28
CA SER A 65 6.79 -13.14 -1.75
C SER A 65 7.77 -13.74 -0.73
N GLY A 66 7.29 -14.70 0.10
CA GLY A 66 8.11 -15.42 1.08
C GLY A 66 8.35 -14.61 2.36
N ALA A 67 7.37 -13.86 2.80
CA ALA A 67 7.40 -13.18 4.09
C ALA A 67 6.96 -14.11 5.23
N ILE A 68 7.47 -13.86 6.45
CA ILE A 68 6.90 -14.41 7.68
C ILE A 68 6.01 -13.33 8.28
N MET A 69 4.74 -13.67 8.49
CA MET A 69 3.72 -12.76 8.98
C MET A 69 3.23 -13.20 10.36
N GLN A 70 3.25 -12.27 11.31
CA GLN A 70 2.60 -12.45 12.60
C GLN A 70 1.10 -12.16 12.44
N PRO A 71 0.19 -13.07 12.87
CA PRO A 71 -1.24 -12.93 12.60
C PRO A 71 -1.96 -11.93 13.51
N THR A 72 -1.28 -11.27 14.44
CA THR A 72 -1.91 -10.37 15.44
C THR A 72 -2.81 -9.32 14.79
N ALA A 73 -2.29 -8.60 13.78
CA ALA A 73 -3.07 -7.57 13.08
C ALA A 73 -4.27 -8.16 12.32
N MET A 74 -4.11 -9.37 11.76
CA MET A 74 -5.23 -10.08 11.11
C MET A 74 -6.31 -10.48 12.11
N ASN A 75 -5.91 -10.98 13.29
CA ASN A 75 -6.85 -11.35 14.36
C ASN A 75 -7.66 -10.14 14.86
N GLU A 76 -7.06 -8.94 14.85
CA GLU A 76 -7.74 -7.72 15.25
C GLU A 76 -8.64 -7.15 14.15
N LEU A 77 -8.20 -7.22 12.90
CA LEU A 77 -8.91 -6.63 11.76
C LEU A 77 -10.07 -7.54 11.30
N PHE A 78 -9.80 -8.83 11.19
CA PHE A 78 -10.75 -9.87 10.77
C PHE A 78 -10.63 -11.09 11.68
N PRO A 79 -11.32 -11.13 12.83
CA PRO A 79 -11.21 -12.26 13.79
C PRO A 79 -11.44 -13.64 13.16
N ASP A 80 -12.31 -13.72 12.16
CA ASP A 80 -12.67 -14.94 11.45
C ASP A 80 -11.89 -15.15 10.14
N TRP A 81 -10.72 -14.50 9.97
CA TRP A 81 -9.94 -14.52 8.73
C TRP A 81 -9.68 -15.93 8.16
N GLN A 82 -9.54 -16.95 9.05
CA GLN A 82 -9.35 -18.34 8.63
C GLN A 82 -10.59 -18.89 7.91
N ALA A 83 -11.77 -18.66 8.48
CA ALA A 83 -13.05 -19.06 7.86
C ALA A 83 -13.34 -18.23 6.59
N MET A 84 -12.84 -17.01 6.53
CA MET A 84 -12.96 -16.13 5.35
C MET A 84 -11.96 -16.48 4.23
N GLY A 85 -11.10 -17.47 4.44
CA GLY A 85 -10.17 -17.95 3.42
C GLY A 85 -8.94 -17.07 3.22
N ALA A 86 -8.50 -16.32 4.22
CA ALA A 86 -7.25 -15.57 4.13
C ALA A 86 -6.06 -16.49 3.82
N PRO A 87 -5.10 -16.09 2.98
CA PRO A 87 -4.05 -16.97 2.47
C PRO A 87 -2.87 -17.15 3.46
N LEU A 88 -3.17 -17.38 4.73
CA LEU A 88 -2.23 -17.72 5.79
C LEU A 88 -2.29 -19.23 6.06
N ASN A 89 -1.84 -20.06 5.10
CA ASN A 89 -2.05 -21.50 5.11
C ASN A 89 -0.82 -22.30 5.60
N THR A 90 0.33 -21.65 5.78
CA THR A 90 1.59 -22.33 6.10
C THR A 90 2.12 -21.84 7.45
N PRO A 91 1.74 -22.46 8.56
CA PRO A 91 2.28 -22.10 9.88
C PRO A 91 3.77 -22.42 9.96
N VAL A 92 4.52 -21.60 10.67
CA VAL A 92 5.92 -21.88 10.99
C VAL A 92 5.96 -22.95 12.07
N VAL A 93 6.44 -24.15 11.70
CA VAL A 93 6.57 -25.27 12.62
C VAL A 93 7.94 -25.34 13.26
N GLU A 94 8.96 -24.83 12.55
CA GLU A 94 10.34 -24.80 13.05
C GLU A 94 11.08 -23.64 12.38
N ASP A 95 11.94 -22.97 13.15
CA ASP A 95 12.88 -21.97 12.68
C ASP A 95 14.27 -22.24 13.27
N GLU A 96 15.28 -21.85 12.53
CA GLU A 96 16.68 -22.03 12.90
C GLU A 96 17.49 -20.83 12.48
N VAL A 97 18.35 -20.37 13.38
CA VAL A 97 19.26 -19.26 13.14
C VAL A 97 20.69 -19.79 13.00
N TYR A 98 21.34 -19.41 11.91
CA TYR A 98 22.73 -19.77 11.66
C TYR A 98 23.59 -18.52 11.49
N TYR A 99 24.78 -18.56 12.08
CA TYR A 99 25.85 -17.62 11.78
C TYR A 99 26.80 -18.26 10.78
N PHE A 100 26.93 -17.67 9.58
CA PHE A 100 27.82 -18.19 8.54
C PHE A 100 29.11 -17.40 8.51
N THR A 101 30.22 -18.15 8.38
CA THR A 101 31.56 -17.66 8.03
C THR A 101 31.89 -18.12 6.62
N GLU A 102 33.04 -17.67 6.07
CA GLU A 102 33.49 -18.14 4.74
C GLU A 102 33.68 -19.65 4.64
N LYS A 103 33.91 -20.35 5.75
CA LYS A 103 34.30 -21.76 5.79
C LYS A 103 33.30 -22.69 6.45
N PHE A 104 32.45 -22.17 7.34
CA PHE A 104 31.49 -23.00 8.09
C PHE A 104 30.30 -22.17 8.59
N GLY A 105 29.19 -22.87 8.91
CA GLY A 105 28.04 -22.34 9.56
C GLY A 105 27.93 -22.86 11.01
N ILE A 106 27.58 -21.98 11.93
CA ILE A 106 27.33 -22.31 13.34
C ILE A 106 25.84 -22.10 13.59
N LYS A 107 25.14 -23.16 14.02
CA LYS A 107 23.76 -23.06 14.46
C LYS A 107 23.69 -22.33 15.81
N PHE A 108 22.85 -21.32 15.87
CA PHE A 108 22.64 -20.57 17.10
C PHE A 108 21.80 -21.41 18.09
N PRO A 109 22.23 -21.53 19.36
CA PRO A 109 21.48 -22.31 20.34
C PRO A 109 20.09 -21.73 20.59
N LYS A 110 19.03 -22.52 20.48
CA LYS A 110 17.63 -22.06 20.70
C LYS A 110 17.41 -21.38 22.08
N LEU A 111 18.18 -21.76 23.11
CA LEU A 111 18.10 -21.17 24.45
C LEU A 111 18.56 -19.70 24.47
N LEU A 112 19.49 -19.33 23.61
CA LEU A 112 20.07 -17.97 23.52
C LEU A 112 19.39 -17.13 22.41
N GLU A 113 18.40 -17.68 21.72
CA GLU A 113 17.71 -17.02 20.62
C GLU A 113 16.84 -15.86 21.14
N PRO A 114 17.08 -14.63 20.65
CA PRO A 114 16.26 -13.49 21.01
C PRO A 114 14.80 -13.70 20.65
N LYS A 115 13.87 -13.23 21.48
CA LYS A 115 12.41 -13.37 21.24
C LYS A 115 11.97 -12.84 19.85
N LEU A 116 12.63 -11.78 19.37
CA LEU A 116 12.36 -11.17 18.06
C LEU A 116 12.68 -12.09 16.86
N LEU A 117 13.53 -13.09 17.04
CA LEU A 117 13.88 -14.06 15.99
C LEU A 117 13.00 -15.32 16.03
N LYS A 118 12.14 -15.47 17.06
CA LYS A 118 11.25 -16.60 17.19
C LYS A 118 10.01 -16.40 16.37
N ASN A 119 9.78 -17.28 15.41
CA ASN A 119 8.65 -17.22 14.49
C ASN A 119 7.56 -18.26 14.78
N HIS A 120 7.57 -18.88 15.97
CA HIS A 120 6.54 -19.82 16.36
C HIS A 120 5.17 -19.11 16.36
N ASP A 121 4.13 -19.76 15.85
CA ASP A 121 2.78 -19.23 15.66
C ASP A 121 2.65 -18.14 14.55
N ASN A 122 3.72 -17.85 13.82
CA ASN A 122 3.68 -17.03 12.62
C ASN A 122 3.37 -17.89 11.38
N TYR A 123 3.12 -17.22 10.25
CA TYR A 123 2.80 -17.88 8.99
C TYR A 123 3.79 -17.47 7.89
N ILE A 124 4.22 -18.43 7.07
CA ILE A 124 4.92 -18.17 5.83
C ILE A 124 3.87 -17.81 4.77
N VAL A 125 3.98 -16.63 4.20
CA VAL A 125 2.97 -16.10 3.28
C VAL A 125 3.59 -15.54 2.00
N SER A 126 2.80 -15.54 0.92
CA SER A 126 2.99 -14.58 -0.16
C SER A 126 2.28 -13.29 0.23
N LEU A 127 3.04 -12.25 0.56
CA LEU A 127 2.46 -11.00 1.00
C LEU A 127 1.61 -10.34 -0.10
N GLY A 128 1.95 -10.57 -1.38
CA GLY A 128 1.13 -10.17 -2.51
C GLY A 128 -0.26 -10.83 -2.50
N ASN A 129 -0.34 -12.13 -2.14
CA ASN A 129 -1.63 -12.82 -2.00
C ASN A 129 -2.44 -12.28 -0.82
N VAL A 130 -1.77 -11.97 0.29
CA VAL A 130 -2.42 -11.33 1.45
C VAL A 130 -3.01 -9.98 1.06
N CYS A 131 -2.27 -9.16 0.30
CA CYS A 131 -2.77 -7.87 -0.18
C CYS A 131 -3.96 -8.03 -1.13
N ARG A 132 -3.93 -8.99 -2.07
CA ARG A 132 -5.07 -9.24 -2.95
C ARG A 132 -6.32 -9.63 -2.15
N TRP A 133 -6.16 -10.53 -1.19
CA TRP A 133 -7.27 -10.90 -0.30
C TRP A 133 -7.78 -9.71 0.53
N LEU A 134 -6.88 -8.88 1.09
CA LEU A 134 -7.27 -7.66 1.81
C LEU A 134 -7.99 -6.66 0.90
N ALA A 135 -7.59 -6.55 -0.36
CA ALA A 135 -8.27 -5.69 -1.34
C ALA A 135 -9.71 -6.17 -1.60
N GLU A 136 -9.91 -7.48 -1.78
CA GLU A 136 -11.25 -8.07 -1.92
C GLU A 136 -12.13 -7.77 -0.69
N GLN A 137 -11.56 -7.84 0.52
CA GLN A 137 -12.28 -7.47 1.74
C GLN A 137 -12.60 -5.97 1.78
N ALA A 138 -11.64 -5.12 1.41
CA ALA A 138 -11.83 -3.66 1.36
C ALA A 138 -12.93 -3.28 0.37
N GLU A 139 -12.90 -3.83 -0.83
CA GLU A 139 -13.95 -3.63 -1.85
C GLU A 139 -15.32 -4.11 -1.37
N SER A 140 -15.38 -5.26 -0.69
CA SER A 140 -16.64 -5.76 -0.11
C SER A 140 -17.21 -4.84 0.98
N LEU A 141 -16.37 -4.05 1.64
CA LEU A 141 -16.74 -3.02 2.60
C LEU A 141 -17.09 -1.68 1.94
N GLY A 142 -16.94 -1.56 0.61
CA GLY A 142 -17.22 -0.35 -0.15
C GLY A 142 -16.03 0.62 -0.23
N VAL A 143 -14.80 0.11 -0.19
CA VAL A 143 -13.61 0.89 -0.55
C VAL A 143 -13.45 0.89 -2.07
N GLU A 144 -13.12 2.04 -2.63
CA GLU A 144 -12.77 2.15 -4.04
C GLU A 144 -11.26 1.99 -4.21
N ILE A 145 -10.82 0.99 -4.99
CA ILE A 145 -9.40 0.73 -5.23
C ILE A 145 -9.12 0.92 -6.72
N TYR A 146 -8.12 1.76 -7.04
CA TYR A 146 -7.73 2.11 -8.39
C TYR A 146 -6.29 1.65 -8.68
N PRO A 147 -6.09 0.42 -9.19
CA PRO A 147 -4.78 -0.03 -9.67
C PRO A 147 -4.40 0.68 -10.97
N GLY A 148 -3.11 0.90 -11.20
CA GLY A 148 -2.58 1.63 -12.35
C GLY A 148 -2.57 3.14 -12.20
N PHE A 149 -3.09 3.69 -11.10
CA PHE A 149 -3.10 5.12 -10.84
C PHE A 149 -2.04 5.49 -9.80
N ALA A 150 -0.97 6.15 -10.27
CA ALA A 150 0.06 6.68 -9.39
C ALA A 150 -0.30 8.09 -8.92
N ALA A 151 -0.18 8.37 -7.62
CA ALA A 151 -0.15 9.73 -7.13
C ALA A 151 1.18 10.37 -7.57
N ASN A 152 1.11 11.33 -8.49
CA ASN A 152 2.28 11.91 -9.13
C ASN A 152 2.70 13.23 -8.48
N GLU A 153 1.72 14.06 -8.11
CA GLU A 153 1.96 15.38 -7.51
C GLU A 153 1.04 15.56 -6.30
N LEU A 154 1.49 16.36 -5.32
CA LEU A 154 0.68 16.74 -4.17
C LEU A 154 -0.06 18.04 -4.46
N LEU A 155 -1.33 18.11 -4.09
CA LEU A 155 -2.09 19.35 -4.07
C LEU A 155 -1.98 20.01 -2.69
N PHE A 156 -1.68 21.31 -2.71
CA PHE A 156 -1.54 22.11 -1.49
C PHE A 156 -2.62 23.19 -1.42
N GLY A 157 -3.21 23.35 -0.24
CA GLY A 157 -4.11 24.45 0.08
C GLY A 157 -3.38 25.74 0.47
N GLU A 158 -4.15 26.77 0.85
CA GLU A 158 -3.65 28.11 1.15
C GLU A 158 -2.64 28.11 2.31
N ASP A 159 -2.85 27.28 3.34
CA ASP A 159 -1.97 27.13 4.50
C ASP A 159 -0.85 26.10 4.31
N ASN A 160 -0.57 25.73 3.06
CA ASN A 160 0.42 24.70 2.71
C ASN A 160 0.09 23.29 3.26
N GLN A 161 -1.17 23.04 3.66
CA GLN A 161 -1.65 21.70 3.96
C GLN A 161 -1.85 20.91 2.68
N ILE A 162 -1.65 19.59 2.75
CA ILE A 162 -1.98 18.70 1.63
C ILE A 162 -3.50 18.55 1.60
N ILE A 163 -4.10 18.82 0.41
CA ILE A 163 -5.55 18.74 0.19
C ILE A 163 -5.91 17.66 -0.83
N GLY A 164 -4.91 16.96 -1.38
CA GLY A 164 -5.14 15.92 -2.36
C GLY A 164 -3.92 15.61 -3.18
N VAL A 165 -4.13 14.93 -4.30
CA VAL A 165 -3.08 14.56 -5.26
C VAL A 165 -3.55 14.74 -6.70
N ILE A 166 -2.57 14.83 -7.61
CA ILE A 166 -2.79 14.68 -9.05
C ILE A 166 -2.26 13.32 -9.47
N THR A 167 -3.07 12.53 -10.16
CA THR A 167 -2.63 11.25 -10.72
C THR A 167 -1.79 11.47 -11.97
N GLY A 168 -0.92 10.50 -12.29
CA GLY A 168 -0.08 10.58 -13.48
C GLY A 168 -0.89 10.58 -14.77
N ASP A 169 -0.43 11.32 -15.76
CA ASP A 169 -0.97 11.29 -17.12
C ASP A 169 -0.70 9.92 -17.75
N MET A 170 -1.65 9.40 -18.52
CA MET A 170 -1.52 8.14 -19.25
C MET A 170 -1.29 8.39 -20.75
N GLY A 171 -0.76 7.38 -21.45
CA GLY A 171 -0.55 7.47 -22.90
C GLY A 171 0.57 8.43 -23.30
N ILE A 172 1.61 8.56 -22.49
CA ILE A 172 2.85 9.28 -22.80
C ILE A 172 3.91 8.26 -23.26
N ASP A 173 4.69 8.57 -24.29
CA ASP A 173 5.79 7.73 -24.74
C ASP A 173 7.08 7.96 -23.90
N ALA A 174 8.13 7.19 -24.20
CA ALA A 174 9.41 7.28 -23.50
C ALA A 174 10.14 8.64 -23.70
N ASN A 175 9.72 9.44 -24.70
CA ASN A 175 10.26 10.77 -24.99
C ASN A 175 9.39 11.89 -24.40
N GLY A 176 8.31 11.54 -23.64
CA GLY A 176 7.40 12.51 -23.06
C GLY A 176 6.33 13.04 -24.04
N GLN A 177 6.15 12.41 -25.22
CA GLN A 177 5.16 12.87 -26.20
C GLN A 177 3.80 12.15 -25.97
N LYS A 178 2.72 12.93 -26.10
CA LYS A 178 1.34 12.43 -25.99
C LYS A 178 1.03 11.54 -27.20
N LYS A 179 0.57 10.31 -26.93
CA LYS A 179 0.04 9.36 -27.92
C LYS A 179 -1.43 9.63 -28.19
N ASP A 180 -2.00 8.97 -29.19
CA ASP A 180 -3.45 9.04 -29.49
C ASP A 180 -4.31 8.54 -28.30
N SER A 181 -3.73 7.70 -27.43
CA SER A 181 -4.36 7.19 -26.20
C SER A 181 -4.06 8.06 -24.96
N PHE A 182 -3.66 9.32 -25.15
CA PHE A 182 -3.37 10.22 -24.03
C PHE A 182 -4.64 10.51 -23.22
N VAL A 183 -4.52 10.35 -21.91
CA VAL A 183 -5.53 10.75 -20.92
C VAL A 183 -4.82 11.54 -19.82
N ALA A 184 -5.29 12.77 -19.58
CA ALA A 184 -4.76 13.59 -18.50
C ALA A 184 -5.07 12.93 -17.15
N GLY A 185 -4.15 13.03 -16.20
CA GLY A 185 -4.39 12.62 -14.82
C GLY A 185 -5.52 13.44 -14.18
N MET A 186 -6.09 12.90 -13.12
CA MET A 186 -7.19 13.52 -12.38
C MET A 186 -6.68 14.24 -11.13
N GLU A 187 -7.40 15.25 -10.69
CA GLU A 187 -7.25 15.85 -9.36
C GLU A 187 -8.15 15.13 -8.36
N ILE A 188 -7.57 14.54 -7.32
CA ILE A 188 -8.32 13.90 -6.25
C ILE A 188 -8.10 14.70 -4.98
N HIS A 189 -9.17 15.32 -4.50
CA HIS A 189 -9.17 16.09 -3.27
C HIS A 189 -9.67 15.21 -2.12
N ALA A 190 -9.05 15.34 -0.94
CA ALA A 190 -9.43 14.57 0.23
C ALA A 190 -9.35 15.42 1.50
N SER A 191 -10.21 15.09 2.45
CA SER A 191 -10.16 15.69 3.79
C SER A 191 -8.98 15.14 4.60
N TYR A 192 -8.58 13.86 4.32
CA TYR A 192 -7.49 13.14 4.98
C TYR A 192 -6.71 12.29 3.99
#